data_884b1ce77f96affd96d46f057378fa72
#
_entry.id   884b1ce77f96affd96d46f057378fa72
#
_cell.length_a   1.000
_cell.length_b   1.000
_cell.length_c   1.000
_cell.angle_alpha   90.00
_cell.angle_beta   90.00
_cell.angle_gamma   90.00
#
_symmetry.space_group_name_H-M   'P 1'
#
loop_
_entity.id
_entity.type
_entity.pdbx_description
1 polymer ?
#
loop_
_entity_poly.entity_id
_entity_poly.type
_entity_poly.pdbx_seq_one_letter_code
_entity_poly.pdbx_strand_id
1 'polypeptide(L)'
;DLDGLTVDVVGGLDAMGFVLGSALATRLGVGFLPIRKAGKLCVETDKVSFSNYSGRTQDMEMRTPAFAQGTKVLLADQWVETGGTMDGAIRLVERQGGKVLAIAAVAIEENEVTRAYRKNYRCVSGVQPGSRWQAECNEQTLSSFASYKPQMVFPRIR
;
A
#
# COMPACT_ATOMS: atom_id res chain seq x y z
N ASP A 1 -2.39 -0.69 13.91
CA ASP A 1 -3.05 0.47 14.47
C ASP A 1 -2.36 1.75 13.99
N LEU A 2 -3.15 2.73 13.53
CA LEU A 2 -2.70 4.06 13.07
C LEU A 2 -2.95 5.16 14.10
N ASP A 3 -3.36 4.80 15.31
CA ASP A 3 -3.69 5.75 16.36
C ASP A 3 -2.52 6.68 16.69
N GLY A 4 -2.82 7.96 16.77
CA GLY A 4 -1.83 9.01 17.00
C GLY A 4 -0.95 9.37 15.79
N LEU A 5 -1.13 8.72 14.62
CA LEU A 5 -0.41 9.07 13.40
C LEU A 5 -1.22 10.08 12.60
N THR A 6 -0.69 11.28 12.45
CA THR A 6 -1.28 12.30 11.57
C THR A 6 -0.66 12.18 10.19
N VAL A 7 -1.47 11.85 9.18
CA VAL A 7 -1.10 11.86 7.77
C VAL A 7 -1.87 12.95 7.04
N ASP A 8 -1.30 13.46 5.97
CA ASP A 8 -1.90 14.55 5.18
C ASP A 8 -2.57 14.00 3.91
N VAL A 9 -2.11 12.83 3.43
CA VAL A 9 -2.62 12.22 2.20
C VAL A 9 -2.41 10.70 2.22
N VAL A 10 -3.29 9.96 1.57
CA VAL A 10 -3.13 8.53 1.30
C VAL A 10 -2.74 8.30 -0.15
N GLY A 11 -1.59 7.66 -0.38
CA GLY A 11 -1.16 7.18 -1.69
C GLY A 11 -1.60 5.73 -1.90
N GLY A 12 -2.46 5.49 -2.88
CA GLY A 12 -2.91 4.13 -3.20
C GLY A 12 -2.19 3.56 -4.42
N LEU A 13 -1.77 2.29 -4.35
CA LEU A 13 -1.08 1.60 -5.44
C LEU A 13 -2.08 0.86 -6.35
N ASP A 14 -1.85 0.94 -7.64
CA ASP A 14 -2.70 0.32 -8.70
C ASP A 14 -2.71 -1.22 -8.60
N ALA A 15 -3.87 -1.87 -8.56
CA ALA A 15 -5.22 -1.29 -8.67
C ALA A 15 -6.01 -1.34 -7.34
N MET A 16 -5.85 -2.39 -6.54
CA MET A 16 -6.64 -2.60 -5.32
C MET A 16 -6.28 -1.60 -4.20
N GLY A 17 -5.05 -1.08 -4.21
CA GLY A 17 -4.66 0.02 -3.34
C GLY A 17 -5.49 1.29 -3.56
N PHE A 18 -6.12 1.46 -4.73
CA PHE A 18 -7.05 2.57 -4.96
C PHE A 18 -8.34 2.40 -4.15
N VAL A 19 -8.89 1.19 -4.12
CA VAL A 19 -10.11 0.90 -3.35
C VAL A 19 -9.85 1.06 -1.85
N LEU A 20 -8.81 0.41 -1.36
CA LEU A 20 -8.44 0.45 0.06
C LEU A 20 -7.98 1.85 0.48
N GLY A 21 -7.13 2.48 -0.33
CA GLY A 21 -6.57 3.79 -0.05
C GLY A 21 -7.62 4.90 -0.06
N SER A 22 -8.57 4.88 -0.98
CA SER A 22 -9.66 5.86 -1.00
C SER A 22 -10.58 5.69 0.22
N ALA A 23 -10.86 4.47 0.64
CA ALA A 23 -11.63 4.21 1.86
C ALA A 23 -10.88 4.72 3.11
N LEU A 24 -9.57 4.48 3.19
CA LEU A 24 -8.72 5.00 4.27
C LEU A 24 -8.68 6.53 4.26
N ALA A 25 -8.49 7.15 3.09
CA ALA A 25 -8.47 8.61 2.96
C ALA A 25 -9.78 9.24 3.44
N THR A 26 -10.91 8.66 3.01
CA THR A 26 -12.25 9.09 3.48
C THR A 26 -12.39 8.94 5.00
N ARG A 27 -11.97 7.83 5.55
CA ARG A 27 -12.05 7.55 7.00
C ARG A 27 -11.18 8.50 7.83
N LEU A 28 -10.01 8.88 7.29
CA LEU A 28 -9.06 9.80 7.93
C LEU A 28 -9.37 11.28 7.65
N GLY A 29 -10.27 11.58 6.72
CA GLY A 29 -10.61 12.97 6.34
C GLY A 29 -9.47 13.67 5.57
N VAL A 30 -8.65 12.91 4.79
CA VAL A 30 -7.50 13.43 4.05
C VAL A 30 -7.62 13.18 2.55
N GLY A 31 -6.73 13.77 1.75
CA GLY A 31 -6.69 13.57 0.30
C GLY A 31 -6.26 12.16 -0.11
N PHE A 32 -6.60 11.77 -1.34
CA PHE A 32 -6.16 10.53 -1.98
C PHE A 32 -5.31 10.83 -3.21
N LEU A 33 -4.22 10.10 -3.38
CA LEU A 33 -3.28 10.22 -4.49
C LEU A 33 -3.07 8.86 -5.17
N PRO A 34 -3.41 8.70 -6.46
CA PRO A 34 -3.16 7.47 -7.19
C PRO A 34 -1.68 7.35 -7.59
N ILE A 35 -1.09 6.19 -7.31
CA ILE A 35 0.24 5.78 -7.77
C ILE A 35 0.04 4.54 -8.62
N ARG A 36 0.42 4.57 -9.90
CA ARG A 36 0.07 3.51 -10.82
C ARG A 36 1.13 3.23 -11.88
N LYS A 37 0.92 2.17 -12.64
CA LYS A 37 1.76 1.85 -13.82
C LYS A 37 1.78 3.02 -14.79
N ALA A 38 2.96 3.36 -15.30
CA ALA A 38 3.17 4.51 -16.16
C ALA A 38 2.30 4.51 -17.42
N GLY A 39 1.94 5.70 -17.87
CA GLY A 39 1.11 5.94 -19.06
C GLY A 39 -0.40 5.82 -18.82
N LYS A 40 -0.85 5.87 -17.56
CA LYS A 40 -2.26 5.72 -17.18
C LYS A 40 -2.86 6.96 -16.53
N LEU A 41 -2.05 7.95 -16.16
CA LEU A 41 -2.51 9.24 -15.67
C LEU A 41 -2.56 10.25 -16.83
N CYS A 42 -3.65 11.00 -16.90
CA CYS A 42 -3.86 12.03 -17.92
C CYS A 42 -3.40 13.43 -17.49
N VAL A 43 -2.34 13.47 -16.69
CA VAL A 43 -1.71 14.69 -16.15
C VAL A 43 -0.21 14.57 -16.25
N GLU A 44 0.51 15.64 -15.99
CA GLU A 44 1.98 15.59 -15.87
C GLU A 44 2.37 14.67 -14.71
N THR A 45 3.35 13.79 -14.95
CA THR A 45 3.74 12.75 -14.01
C THR A 45 5.25 12.69 -13.81
N ASP A 46 5.64 12.32 -12.58
CA ASP A 46 6.95 11.82 -12.27
C ASP A 46 6.95 10.30 -12.30
N LYS A 47 8.05 9.65 -12.74
CA LYS A 47 8.13 8.21 -12.98
C LYS A 47 9.36 7.60 -12.33
N VAL A 48 9.19 6.36 -11.87
CA VAL A 48 10.30 5.55 -11.35
C VAL A 48 10.18 4.12 -11.84
N SER A 49 11.32 3.55 -12.23
CA SER A 49 11.38 2.11 -12.56
C SER A 49 11.48 1.28 -11.28
N PHE A 50 10.78 0.17 -11.26
CA PHE A 50 10.80 -0.81 -10.18
C PHE A 50 10.74 -2.24 -10.74
N SER A 51 11.20 -3.21 -9.95
CA SER A 51 11.05 -4.63 -10.28
C SER A 51 9.86 -5.18 -9.50
N ASN A 52 8.92 -5.78 -10.23
CA ASN A 52 7.78 -6.46 -9.61
C ASN A 52 8.17 -7.86 -9.09
N TYR A 53 7.22 -8.55 -8.45
CA TYR A 53 7.39 -9.90 -7.91
C TYR A 53 7.87 -10.93 -8.96
N SER A 54 7.57 -10.74 -10.24
CA SER A 54 8.03 -11.61 -11.34
C SER A 54 9.42 -11.23 -11.89
N GLY A 55 10.13 -10.28 -11.25
CA GLY A 55 11.44 -9.80 -11.69
C GLY A 55 11.41 -8.91 -12.93
N ARG A 56 10.22 -8.54 -13.43
CA ARG A 56 10.09 -7.64 -14.59
C ARG A 56 10.22 -6.20 -14.14
N THR A 57 11.08 -5.45 -14.85
CA THR A 57 11.17 -4.00 -14.69
C THR A 57 9.94 -3.35 -15.31
N GLN A 58 9.29 -2.49 -14.54
CA GLN A 58 8.14 -1.68 -14.93
C GLN A 58 8.31 -0.27 -14.40
N ASP A 59 7.65 0.68 -15.04
CA ASP A 59 7.59 2.05 -14.55
C ASP A 59 6.27 2.29 -13.83
N MET A 60 6.34 2.99 -12.71
CA MET A 60 5.17 3.56 -12.06
C MET A 60 5.26 5.08 -12.09
N GLU A 61 4.10 5.70 -12.00
CA GLU A 61 3.96 7.15 -12.08
C GLU A 61 3.04 7.70 -11.00
N MET A 62 3.31 8.91 -10.63
CA MET A 62 2.50 9.74 -9.76
C MET A 62 2.42 11.14 -10.37
N ARG A 63 1.29 11.83 -10.22
CA ARG A 63 1.18 13.21 -10.70
C ARG A 63 2.29 14.10 -10.13
N THR A 64 2.67 15.14 -10.89
CA THR A 64 3.60 16.17 -10.42
C THR A 64 3.05 17.57 -10.76
N PRO A 65 3.14 18.55 -9.84
CA PRO A 65 3.44 18.38 -8.42
C PRO A 65 2.30 17.66 -7.69
N ALA A 66 2.63 16.77 -6.75
CA ALA A 66 1.62 16.04 -5.97
C ALA A 66 1.26 16.77 -4.67
N PHE A 67 2.26 17.32 -3.98
CA PHE A 67 2.11 17.90 -2.64
C PHE A 67 3.29 18.83 -2.28
N ALA A 68 3.16 19.53 -1.17
CA ALA A 68 4.22 20.38 -0.62
C ALA A 68 5.32 19.54 0.04
N GLN A 69 6.49 20.14 0.20
CA GLN A 69 7.62 19.55 0.90
C GLN A 69 7.24 19.14 2.32
N GLY A 70 7.60 17.91 2.70
CA GLY A 70 7.33 17.36 4.03
C GLY A 70 5.92 16.82 4.24
N THR A 71 5.06 16.81 3.21
CA THR A 71 3.73 16.19 3.27
C THR A 71 3.83 14.75 3.75
N LYS A 72 3.05 14.41 4.76
CA LYS A 72 3.06 13.11 5.42
C LYS A 72 2.13 12.14 4.69
N VAL A 73 2.70 11.04 4.19
CA VAL A 73 2.02 10.10 3.31
C VAL A 73 1.83 8.74 4.00
N LEU A 74 0.60 8.21 3.92
CA LEU A 74 0.30 6.81 4.14
C LEU A 74 0.21 6.11 2.79
N LEU A 75 1.02 5.08 2.56
CA LEU A 75 0.90 4.24 1.35
C LEU A 75 -0.04 3.06 1.62
N ALA A 76 -0.93 2.80 0.67
CA ALA A 76 -1.93 1.73 0.77
C ALA A 76 -1.86 0.78 -0.43
N ASP A 77 -1.84 -0.53 -0.16
CA ASP A 77 -1.88 -1.58 -1.17
C ASP A 77 -2.72 -2.77 -0.67
N GLN A 78 -3.04 -3.70 -1.54
CA GLN A 78 -3.67 -4.95 -1.15
C GLN A 78 -2.64 -5.93 -0.56
N TRP A 79 -1.54 -6.13 -1.25
CA TRP A 79 -0.56 -7.17 -0.95
C TRP A 79 0.86 -6.68 -1.18
N VAL A 80 1.67 -6.73 -0.15
CA VAL A 80 3.10 -6.46 -0.25
C VAL A 80 3.84 -7.80 -0.20
N GLU A 81 4.23 -8.29 -1.37
CA GLU A 81 4.93 -9.56 -1.55
C GLU A 81 6.45 -9.35 -1.41
N THR A 82 7.15 -9.13 -2.50
CA THR A 82 8.60 -8.88 -2.49
C THR A 82 9.01 -7.48 -2.05
N GLY A 83 8.06 -6.55 -2.05
CA GLY A 83 8.27 -5.15 -1.69
C GLY A 83 8.63 -4.24 -2.87
N GLY A 84 8.99 -4.77 -4.04
CA GLY A 84 9.46 -3.94 -5.16
C GLY A 84 8.50 -2.84 -5.61
N THR A 85 7.20 -3.14 -5.67
CA THR A 85 6.17 -2.14 -5.99
C THR A 85 6.08 -1.05 -4.92
N MET A 86 6.10 -1.46 -3.66
CA MET A 86 6.05 -0.53 -2.52
C MET A 86 7.30 0.36 -2.47
N ASP A 87 8.50 -0.20 -2.73
CA ASP A 87 9.75 0.55 -2.82
C ASP A 87 9.69 1.62 -3.92
N GLY A 88 9.15 1.28 -5.09
CA GLY A 88 8.93 2.24 -6.16
C GLY A 88 8.03 3.40 -5.72
N ALA A 89 6.94 3.11 -5.00
CA ALA A 89 6.02 4.13 -4.49
C ALA A 89 6.69 5.02 -3.43
N ILE A 90 7.48 4.45 -2.52
CA ILE A 90 8.25 5.19 -1.52
C ILE A 90 9.19 6.18 -2.23
N ARG A 91 9.97 5.69 -3.21
CA ARG A 91 10.90 6.55 -3.97
C ARG A 91 10.20 7.68 -4.73
N LEU A 92 9.02 7.45 -5.30
CA LEU A 92 8.23 8.51 -5.96
C LEU A 92 7.81 9.59 -4.96
N VAL A 93 7.28 9.19 -3.80
CA VAL A 93 6.85 10.10 -2.76
C VAL A 93 8.02 10.94 -2.25
N GLU A 94 9.12 10.30 -1.89
CA GLU A 94 10.29 10.97 -1.31
C GLU A 94 10.98 11.89 -2.32
N ARG A 95 11.05 11.50 -3.59
CA ARG A 95 11.62 12.33 -4.66
C ARG A 95 10.87 13.63 -4.89
N GLN A 96 9.55 13.63 -4.66
CA GLN A 96 8.76 14.86 -4.71
C GLN A 96 8.70 15.61 -3.36
N GLY A 97 9.50 15.18 -2.38
CA GLY A 97 9.61 15.84 -1.08
C GLY A 97 8.57 15.44 -0.06
N GLY A 98 7.77 14.41 -0.33
CA GLY A 98 6.88 13.80 0.66
C GLY A 98 7.66 12.95 1.68
N LYS A 99 7.03 12.65 2.79
CA LYS A 99 7.55 11.77 3.84
C LYS A 99 6.61 10.61 4.07
N VAL A 100 7.04 9.40 3.71
CA VAL A 100 6.25 8.20 4.03
C VAL A 100 6.33 7.94 5.53
N LEU A 101 5.18 7.90 6.20
CA LEU A 101 5.09 7.60 7.63
C LEU A 101 4.57 6.19 7.89
N ALA A 102 3.69 5.71 7.04
CA ALA A 102 3.04 4.42 7.25
C ALA A 102 2.78 3.68 5.94
N ILE A 103 2.68 2.37 6.06
CA ILE A 103 2.28 1.43 5.01
C ILE A 103 1.09 0.63 5.54
N ALA A 104 -0.02 0.62 4.81
CA ALA A 104 -1.20 -0.17 5.14
C ALA A 104 -1.51 -1.14 4.02
N ALA A 105 -1.71 -2.42 4.35
CA ALA A 105 -2.09 -3.44 3.39
C ALA A 105 -3.01 -4.50 4.01
N VAL A 106 -3.69 -5.29 3.19
CA VAL A 106 -4.39 -6.48 3.70
C VAL A 106 -3.36 -7.51 4.17
N ALA A 107 -2.34 -7.78 3.35
CA ALA A 107 -1.24 -8.67 3.71
C ALA A 107 0.12 -8.04 3.40
N ILE A 108 1.07 -8.23 4.30
CA ILE A 108 2.49 -7.89 4.12
C ILE A 108 3.26 -9.18 4.40
N GLU A 109 3.81 -9.80 3.36
CA GLU A 109 4.58 -11.03 3.48
C GLU A 109 5.83 -10.83 4.34
N GLU A 110 6.31 -11.92 4.92
CA GLU A 110 7.46 -11.87 5.83
C GLU A 110 8.74 -12.21 5.07
N ASN A 111 9.54 -11.20 4.74
CA ASN A 111 10.84 -11.33 4.11
C ASN A 111 11.79 -10.22 4.57
N GLU A 112 13.00 -10.21 4.06
CA GLU A 112 14.03 -9.25 4.47
C GLU A 112 13.62 -7.79 4.18
N VAL A 113 13.05 -7.53 3.00
CA VAL A 113 12.61 -6.19 2.58
C VAL A 113 11.48 -5.67 3.47
N THR A 114 10.46 -6.49 3.70
CA THR A 114 9.30 -6.09 4.52
C THR A 114 9.65 -5.96 6.00
N ARG A 115 10.64 -6.71 6.49
CA ARG A 115 11.21 -6.47 7.83
C ARG A 115 11.90 -5.10 7.92
N ALA A 116 12.59 -4.66 6.85
CA ALA A 116 13.14 -3.31 6.80
C ALA A 116 12.04 -2.24 6.80
N TYR A 117 10.93 -2.47 6.10
CA TYR A 117 9.78 -1.55 6.16
C TYR A 117 9.23 -1.42 7.58
N ARG A 118 9.08 -2.53 8.32
CA ARG A 118 8.60 -2.51 9.72
C ARG A 118 9.54 -1.76 10.68
N LYS A 119 10.82 -1.63 10.34
CA LYS A 119 11.78 -0.83 11.12
C LYS A 119 11.69 0.66 10.82
N ASN A 120 11.40 1.02 9.55
CA ASN A 120 11.47 2.39 9.07
C ASN A 120 10.11 3.09 9.01
N TYR A 121 9.03 2.33 8.87
CA TYR A 121 7.67 2.83 8.70
C TYR A 121 6.71 2.15 9.65
N ARG A 122 5.63 2.82 10.00
CA ARG A 122 4.51 2.18 10.69
C ARG A 122 3.77 1.26 9.72
N CYS A 123 3.98 -0.05 9.82
CA CYS A 123 3.29 -1.02 8.99
C CYS A 123 2.04 -1.55 9.70
N VAL A 124 0.91 -1.47 9.00
CA VAL A 124 -0.38 -2.01 9.44
C VAL A 124 -0.90 -3.00 8.41
N SER A 125 -1.24 -4.20 8.84
CA SER A 125 -1.83 -5.22 7.97
C SER A 125 -3.02 -5.91 8.64
N GLY A 126 -3.98 -6.32 7.81
CA GLY A 126 -5.11 -7.14 8.26
C GLY A 126 -4.66 -8.54 8.70
N VAL A 127 -3.63 -9.06 8.06
CA VAL A 127 -3.01 -10.33 8.43
C VAL A 127 -1.93 -10.06 9.50
N GLN A 128 -2.08 -10.72 10.65
CA GLN A 128 -1.15 -10.56 11.77
C GLN A 128 0.19 -11.24 11.46
N PRO A 129 1.33 -10.53 11.64
CA PRO A 129 2.66 -11.12 11.49
C PRO A 129 2.84 -12.33 12.42
N GLY A 130 3.46 -13.41 11.91
CA GLY A 130 3.70 -14.64 12.65
C GLY A 130 2.47 -15.52 12.87
N SER A 131 1.30 -15.14 12.37
CA SER A 131 0.08 -15.96 12.41
C SER A 131 0.11 -17.07 11.38
N ARG A 132 -0.75 -18.08 11.56
CA ARG A 132 -1.00 -19.10 10.51
C ARG A 132 -1.40 -18.46 9.19
N TRP A 133 -2.20 -17.39 9.21
CA TRP A 133 -2.61 -16.65 8.03
C TRP A 133 -1.44 -16.01 7.30
N GLN A 134 -0.43 -15.55 8.04
CA GLN A 134 0.79 -15.05 7.44
C GLN A 134 1.54 -16.15 6.68
N ALA A 135 1.65 -17.34 7.26
CA ALA A 135 2.27 -18.49 6.58
C ALA A 135 1.50 -18.87 5.30
N GLU A 136 0.17 -18.97 5.39
CA GLU A 136 -0.69 -19.24 4.22
C GLU A 136 -0.58 -18.14 3.15
N CYS A 137 -0.40 -16.88 3.53
CA CYS A 137 -0.13 -15.78 2.59
C CYS A 137 1.21 -15.97 1.88
N ASN A 138 2.27 -16.26 2.63
CA ASN A 138 3.61 -16.46 2.06
C ASN A 138 3.67 -17.67 1.10
N GLU A 139 2.89 -18.71 1.40
CA GLU A 139 2.78 -19.91 0.55
C GLU A 139 1.73 -19.76 -0.56
N GLN A 140 0.97 -18.66 -0.57
CA GLN A 140 -0.15 -18.40 -1.48
C GLN A 140 -1.25 -19.47 -1.40
N THR A 141 -1.42 -20.08 -0.22
CA THR A 141 -2.32 -21.21 0.03
C THR A 141 -3.48 -20.86 0.98
N LEU A 142 -4.22 -19.83 0.74
CA LEU A 142 -5.28 -19.35 1.65
C LEU A 142 -6.40 -20.39 1.85
N SER A 143 -6.18 -21.38 2.70
CA SER A 143 -7.12 -22.46 3.01
C SER A 143 -8.45 -21.96 3.59
N SER A 144 -8.45 -20.77 4.19
CA SER A 144 -9.67 -20.13 4.70
C SER A 144 -10.73 -19.86 3.64
N PHE A 145 -10.37 -19.77 2.37
CA PHE A 145 -11.36 -19.65 1.28
C PHE A 145 -12.26 -20.87 1.17
N ALA A 146 -11.78 -22.07 1.51
CA ALA A 146 -12.58 -23.28 1.47
C ALA A 146 -13.76 -23.26 2.46
N SER A 147 -13.64 -22.54 3.56
CA SER A 147 -14.66 -22.37 4.59
C SER A 147 -15.46 -21.07 4.49
N TYR A 148 -15.17 -20.25 3.48
CA TYR A 148 -15.84 -18.97 3.30
C TYR A 148 -17.33 -19.12 3.04
N LYS A 149 -18.12 -18.39 3.83
CA LYS A 149 -19.57 -18.25 3.62
C LYS A 149 -19.88 -16.76 3.45
N PRO A 150 -20.59 -16.34 2.38
CA PRO A 150 -20.90 -14.93 2.12
C PRO A 150 -21.55 -14.22 3.31
N GLN A 151 -22.35 -14.93 4.12
CA GLN A 151 -23.02 -14.39 5.29
C GLN A 151 -22.07 -13.98 6.43
N MET A 152 -20.81 -14.44 6.40
CA MET A 152 -19.82 -14.11 7.43
C MET A 152 -19.22 -12.72 7.25
N VAL A 153 -19.43 -12.06 6.10
CA VAL A 153 -18.64 -10.86 5.72
C VAL A 153 -19.36 -9.54 5.95
N PHE A 154 -20.67 -9.54 6.10
CA PHE A 154 -21.40 -8.27 6.23
C PHE A 154 -22.36 -8.26 7.42
N PRO A 155 -21.87 -7.93 8.64
CA PRO A 155 -22.79 -7.31 9.57
C PRO A 155 -23.26 -6.01 8.90
N ARG A 156 -24.57 -5.82 8.76
CA ARG A 156 -25.12 -4.54 8.28
C ARG A 156 -24.54 -3.44 9.16
N ILE A 157 -23.75 -2.57 8.58
CA ILE A 157 -23.37 -1.32 9.24
C ILE A 157 -24.67 -0.53 9.38
N ARG A 158 -25.16 -0.45 10.61
CA ARG A 158 -26.28 0.43 10.97
C ARG A 158 -25.75 1.84 11.20
#